data_0e218845716c5a0dbe34ee087c5f99fe
#
_entry.id   0e218845716c5a0dbe34ee087c5f99fe
#
_cell.length_a   1.000
_cell.length_b   1.000
_cell.length_c   1.000
_cell.angle_alpha   90.00
_cell.angle_beta   90.00
_cell.angle_gamma   90.00
#
_symmetry.space_group_name_H-M   'P 1'
#
loop_
_entity.id
_entity.type
_entity.pdbx_description
1 polymer ?
#
loop_
_entity_poly.entity_id
_entity_poly.type
_entity_poly.pdbx_seq_one_letter_code
_entity_poly.pdbx_strand_id
1 'polypeptide(L)'
;MRRALLLFVVLFAALAAPAGAHPLGNFSINHVAEVSVSADRVDVRYLLDEAEIPTFQERGVPVAERVARKRAEVLRHLRVTADGRALSLVPSEPKLELRQGAGGLKTTRFELALSGRVKARRVEVRDGTFPGRVGWHAIVARPGKATAVRSSVPATDPTRGLTRYPADALSSPADVRSARLDARPGDGTLTAPGLKPRAKQGADEDGLAGLFADAAAGEGVLILLLLAAFGWGAVHALSPGHGKAMVAAYLVGTRGTARHAAALGATVTVAHTAGVLLLGVVALTLSAFVLPEQLYPWLNLASGLLVVVVGGAVLRSRARRRQHAAHDHHHHHHHEHDLSSRGLLAMGASAGLIPCPSALVVLLGAVAQHQLALGLVMIVAFSLGLAATLTVLGIAVVHASRAATRLPVPGRVITALPTASALVIVGVGVMLTFQAAGQLA
;
A
#
# COMPACT_ATOMS: atom_id res chain seq x y z
N MET A 1 6.02 35.16 10.28
CA MET A 1 5.89 33.72 10.42
C MET A 1 4.94 33.08 9.41
N ARG A 2 3.64 33.47 9.28
CA ARG A 2 2.69 32.86 8.30
C ARG A 2 3.16 32.91 6.85
N ARG A 3 3.74 34.07 6.38
CA ARG A 3 4.24 34.22 5.01
C ARG A 3 5.51 33.38 4.75
N ALA A 4 6.39 33.23 5.72
CA ALA A 4 7.59 32.39 5.62
C ALA A 4 7.22 30.91 5.58
N LEU A 5 6.21 30.47 6.36
CA LEU A 5 5.69 29.10 6.33
C LEU A 5 5.00 28.78 4.99
N LEU A 6 4.22 29.73 4.44
CA LEU A 6 3.59 29.57 3.14
C LEU A 6 4.63 29.53 2.01
N LEU A 7 5.64 30.39 2.05
CA LEU A 7 6.76 30.36 1.09
C LEU A 7 7.55 29.05 1.18
N PHE A 8 7.79 28.54 2.37
CA PHE A 8 8.45 27.25 2.58
C PHE A 8 7.62 26.08 2.02
N VAL A 9 6.31 26.05 2.28
CA VAL A 9 5.39 25.02 1.75
C VAL A 9 5.28 25.10 0.22
N VAL A 10 5.20 26.31 -0.35
CA VAL A 10 5.15 26.50 -1.82
C VAL A 10 6.49 26.15 -2.47
N LEU A 11 7.61 26.53 -1.88
CA LEU A 11 8.95 26.19 -2.39
C LEU A 11 9.21 24.68 -2.27
N PHE A 12 8.77 24.03 -1.19
CA PHE A 12 8.86 22.58 -0.99
C PHE A 12 7.97 21.82 -1.98
N ALA A 13 6.75 22.30 -2.24
CA ALA A 13 5.86 21.73 -3.25
C ALA A 13 6.38 21.90 -4.68
N ALA A 14 7.09 23.01 -4.97
CA ALA A 14 7.68 23.27 -6.28
C ALA A 14 8.97 22.48 -6.54
N LEU A 15 9.66 22.01 -5.50
CA LEU A 15 10.88 21.21 -5.58
C LEU A 15 10.59 19.69 -5.58
N ALA A 16 9.35 19.28 -5.32
CA ALA A 16 8.95 17.87 -5.42
C ALA A 16 8.92 17.43 -6.89
N ALA A 17 10.05 16.98 -7.40
CA ALA A 17 10.08 16.26 -8.65
C ALA A 17 9.23 14.98 -8.51
N PRO A 18 8.44 14.59 -9.53
CA PRO A 18 7.70 13.33 -9.49
C PRO A 18 8.69 12.18 -9.37
N ALA A 19 8.79 11.59 -8.20
CA ALA A 19 9.58 10.39 -8.01
C ALA A 19 8.88 9.22 -8.70
N GLY A 20 9.59 8.53 -9.57
CA GLY A 20 9.07 7.47 -10.41
C GLY A 20 8.98 6.11 -9.67
N ALA A 21 8.26 6.05 -8.55
CA ALA A 21 7.95 4.76 -7.95
C ALA A 21 6.84 4.03 -8.71
N HIS A 22 6.75 2.70 -8.51
CA HIS A 22 5.75 1.92 -9.21
C HIS A 22 4.33 2.33 -8.78
N PRO A 23 3.43 2.71 -9.71
CA PRO A 23 2.14 3.33 -9.37
C PRO A 23 1.22 2.49 -8.49
N LEU A 24 1.37 1.16 -8.48
CA LEU A 24 0.61 0.22 -7.65
C LEU A 24 1.37 -0.23 -6.40
N GLY A 25 2.43 0.50 -6.03
CA GLY A 25 3.28 0.19 -4.89
C GLY A 25 4.46 -0.73 -5.25
N ASN A 26 5.50 -0.62 -4.44
CA ASN A 26 6.82 -1.17 -4.72
C ASN A 26 6.90 -2.72 -4.61
N PHE A 27 5.81 -3.38 -4.21
CA PHE A 27 5.70 -4.85 -4.11
C PHE A 27 4.90 -5.48 -5.25
N SER A 28 4.28 -4.66 -6.12
CA SER A 28 3.32 -5.16 -7.09
C SER A 28 3.96 -6.03 -8.16
N ILE A 29 3.21 -7.06 -8.57
CA ILE A 29 3.47 -7.86 -9.77
C ILE A 29 2.27 -7.69 -10.68
N ASN A 30 2.46 -6.99 -11.77
CA ASN A 30 1.40 -6.57 -12.67
C ASN A 30 1.49 -7.36 -13.97
N HIS A 31 0.38 -7.89 -14.46
CA HIS A 31 0.39 -8.60 -15.73
C HIS A 31 -0.89 -8.38 -16.53
N VAL A 32 -0.74 -8.41 -17.85
CA VAL A 32 -1.80 -8.32 -18.83
C VAL A 32 -1.63 -9.41 -19.88
N ALA A 33 -2.66 -10.22 -20.08
CA ALA A 33 -2.75 -11.16 -21.19
C ALA A 33 -3.64 -10.55 -22.29
N GLU A 34 -3.02 -10.14 -23.40
CA GLU A 34 -3.74 -9.68 -24.59
C GLU A 34 -4.04 -10.88 -25.49
N VAL A 35 -5.30 -11.22 -25.64
CA VAL A 35 -5.74 -12.43 -26.35
C VAL A 35 -6.42 -12.05 -27.64
N SER A 36 -6.02 -12.68 -28.76
CA SER A 36 -6.73 -12.56 -30.03
C SER A 36 -7.08 -13.93 -30.60
N VAL A 37 -8.30 -14.04 -31.15
CA VAL A 37 -8.79 -15.26 -31.79
C VAL A 37 -8.96 -14.99 -33.29
N SER A 38 -8.10 -15.60 -34.10
CA SER A 38 -8.18 -15.59 -35.55
C SER A 38 -8.85 -16.87 -36.08
N ALA A 39 -9.13 -16.96 -37.40
CA ALA A 39 -9.85 -18.07 -37.99
C ALA A 39 -9.13 -19.43 -37.81
N ASP A 40 -7.83 -19.45 -37.69
CA ASP A 40 -6.98 -20.64 -37.64
C ASP A 40 -6.03 -20.72 -36.46
N ARG A 41 -6.07 -19.72 -35.56
CA ARG A 41 -5.16 -19.67 -34.41
C ARG A 41 -5.65 -18.74 -33.29
N VAL A 42 -5.10 -18.96 -32.08
CA VAL A 42 -5.19 -18.08 -30.92
C VAL A 42 -3.81 -17.58 -30.60
N ASP A 43 -3.67 -16.27 -30.44
CA ASP A 43 -2.45 -15.60 -30.05
C ASP A 43 -2.64 -14.95 -28.67
N VAL A 44 -1.64 -15.07 -27.80
CA VAL A 44 -1.60 -14.40 -26.49
C VAL A 44 -0.28 -13.65 -26.36
N ARG A 45 -0.36 -12.36 -26.13
CA ARG A 45 0.78 -11.54 -25.73
C ARG A 45 0.71 -11.33 -24.22
N TYR A 46 1.61 -11.94 -23.49
CA TYR A 46 1.70 -11.84 -22.05
C TYR A 46 2.73 -10.78 -21.67
N LEU A 47 2.31 -9.77 -20.91
CA LEU A 47 3.13 -8.69 -20.39
C LEU A 47 3.19 -8.82 -18.88
N LEU A 48 4.38 -8.68 -18.30
CA LEU A 48 4.63 -8.67 -16.87
C LEU A 48 5.46 -7.45 -16.53
N ASP A 49 5.11 -6.78 -15.43
CA ASP A 49 5.81 -5.63 -14.89
C ASP A 49 5.92 -5.81 -13.37
N GLU A 50 7.15 -6.08 -12.92
CA GLU A 50 7.46 -6.28 -11.51
C GLU A 50 8.07 -5.01 -10.93
N ALA A 51 7.52 -4.56 -9.83
CA ALA A 51 8.01 -3.41 -9.08
C ALA A 51 9.40 -3.66 -8.46
N GLU A 52 9.90 -2.67 -7.73
CA GLU A 52 11.26 -2.62 -7.22
C GLU A 52 11.61 -3.79 -6.29
N ILE A 53 10.72 -4.14 -5.38
CA ILE A 53 11.02 -5.17 -4.36
C ILE A 53 11.07 -6.58 -4.96
N PRO A 54 10.10 -7.06 -5.76
CA PRO A 54 10.21 -8.33 -6.46
C PRO A 54 11.47 -8.41 -7.34
N THR A 55 11.77 -7.34 -8.06
CA THR A 55 12.98 -7.26 -8.89
C THR A 55 14.26 -7.34 -8.05
N PHE A 56 14.30 -6.64 -6.93
CA PHE A 56 15.43 -6.66 -6.00
C PHE A 56 15.65 -8.03 -5.35
N GLN A 57 14.60 -8.78 -5.07
CA GLN A 57 14.69 -10.14 -4.53
C GLN A 57 15.41 -11.09 -5.50
N GLU A 58 15.34 -10.83 -6.79
CA GLU A 58 16.06 -11.60 -7.83
C GLU A 58 17.47 -11.08 -8.14
N ARG A 59 18.03 -10.09 -7.39
CA ARG A 59 19.29 -9.39 -7.73
C ARG A 59 20.51 -10.30 -7.93
N GLY A 60 20.56 -11.44 -7.26
CA GLY A 60 21.65 -12.43 -7.39
C GLY A 60 21.43 -13.49 -8.48
N VAL A 61 20.25 -13.48 -9.14
CA VAL A 61 19.90 -14.48 -10.15
C VAL A 61 20.31 -14.00 -11.53
N PRO A 62 21.03 -14.81 -12.33
CA PRO A 62 21.37 -14.47 -13.71
C PRO A 62 20.14 -14.16 -14.56
N VAL A 63 20.26 -13.20 -15.50
CA VAL A 63 19.12 -12.75 -16.33
C VAL A 63 18.50 -13.92 -17.10
N ALA A 64 19.31 -14.82 -17.66
CA ALA A 64 18.82 -16.00 -18.38
C ALA A 64 17.94 -16.90 -17.50
N GLU A 65 18.32 -17.08 -16.23
CA GLU A 65 17.55 -17.87 -15.28
C GLU A 65 16.26 -17.17 -14.87
N ARG A 66 16.25 -15.84 -14.68
CA ARG A 66 15.02 -15.06 -14.44
C ARG A 66 14.05 -15.22 -15.62
N VAL A 67 14.55 -15.11 -16.84
CA VAL A 67 13.77 -15.32 -18.07
C VAL A 67 13.16 -16.72 -18.08
N ALA A 68 13.95 -17.75 -17.81
CA ALA A 68 13.50 -19.15 -17.79
C ALA A 68 12.42 -19.38 -16.72
N ARG A 69 12.59 -18.84 -15.50
CA ARG A 69 11.62 -18.93 -14.41
C ARG A 69 10.29 -18.27 -14.77
N LYS A 70 10.30 -17.02 -15.29
CA LYS A 70 9.10 -16.29 -15.68
C LYS A 70 8.37 -16.96 -16.85
N ARG A 71 9.13 -17.45 -17.85
CA ARG A 71 8.55 -18.25 -18.93
C ARG A 71 7.88 -19.53 -18.41
N ALA A 72 8.52 -20.26 -17.50
CA ALA A 72 7.98 -21.48 -16.92
C ALA A 72 6.73 -21.19 -16.06
N GLU A 73 6.70 -20.07 -15.34
CA GLU A 73 5.53 -19.62 -14.57
C GLU A 73 4.34 -19.40 -15.48
N VAL A 74 4.52 -18.62 -16.56
CA VAL A 74 3.45 -18.36 -17.53
C VAL A 74 2.96 -19.65 -18.18
N LEU A 75 3.86 -20.52 -18.66
CA LEU A 75 3.48 -21.76 -19.32
C LEU A 75 2.75 -22.75 -18.41
N ARG A 76 3.06 -22.73 -17.10
CA ARG A 76 2.39 -23.61 -16.12
C ARG A 76 1.01 -23.12 -15.73
N HIS A 77 0.81 -21.81 -15.62
CA HIS A 77 -0.39 -21.26 -15.00
C HIS A 77 -1.33 -20.50 -15.93
N LEU A 78 -0.87 -20.07 -17.11
CA LEU A 78 -1.75 -19.56 -18.16
C LEU A 78 -2.38 -20.74 -18.93
N ARG A 79 -3.69 -20.91 -18.80
CA ARG A 79 -4.46 -21.98 -19.44
C ARG A 79 -5.35 -21.40 -20.52
N VAL A 80 -5.26 -21.96 -21.70
CA VAL A 80 -6.16 -21.64 -22.82
C VAL A 80 -6.86 -22.91 -23.27
N THR A 81 -8.18 -22.84 -23.40
CA THR A 81 -8.99 -23.94 -23.96
C THR A 81 -9.70 -23.46 -25.21
N ALA A 82 -9.84 -24.35 -26.20
CA ALA A 82 -10.53 -24.12 -27.45
C ALA A 82 -11.63 -25.19 -27.58
N ASP A 83 -12.90 -24.77 -27.63
CA ASP A 83 -14.09 -25.65 -27.66
C ASP A 83 -14.02 -26.74 -26.55
N GLY A 84 -13.59 -26.33 -25.33
CA GLY A 84 -13.51 -27.21 -24.17
C GLY A 84 -12.25 -28.10 -24.09
N ARG A 85 -11.36 -28.05 -25.08
CA ARG A 85 -10.11 -28.82 -25.11
C ARG A 85 -8.91 -27.92 -24.81
N ALA A 86 -7.94 -28.40 -24.03
CA ALA A 86 -6.73 -27.65 -23.77
C ALA A 86 -5.96 -27.35 -25.06
N LEU A 87 -5.60 -26.09 -25.26
CA LEU A 87 -4.80 -25.65 -26.40
C LEU A 87 -3.34 -25.57 -26.02
N SER A 88 -2.48 -26.32 -26.71
CA SER A 88 -1.03 -26.19 -26.55
C SER A 88 -0.54 -24.91 -27.22
N LEU A 89 0.03 -24.00 -26.40
CA LEU A 89 0.62 -22.75 -26.88
C LEU A 89 2.11 -22.90 -27.07
N VAL A 90 2.61 -22.46 -28.20
CA VAL A 90 4.03 -22.41 -28.53
C VAL A 90 4.55 -21.01 -28.17
N PRO A 91 5.52 -20.90 -27.24
CA PRO A 91 6.10 -19.61 -26.88
C PRO A 91 7.12 -19.15 -27.92
N SER A 92 7.18 -17.83 -28.13
CA SER A 92 8.29 -17.18 -28.84
C SER A 92 9.49 -16.96 -27.90
N GLU A 93 10.57 -16.38 -28.41
CA GLU A 93 11.67 -15.89 -27.59
C GLU A 93 11.17 -14.76 -26.67
N PRO A 94 11.32 -14.90 -25.34
CA PRO A 94 10.89 -13.88 -24.40
C PRO A 94 11.83 -12.68 -24.38
N LYS A 95 11.31 -11.51 -24.00
CA LYS A 95 12.09 -10.30 -23.77
C LYS A 95 12.03 -9.93 -22.30
N LEU A 96 13.19 -9.62 -21.70
CA LEU A 96 13.28 -9.08 -20.34
C LEU A 96 14.13 -7.81 -20.36
N GLU A 97 13.60 -6.76 -19.78
CA GLU A 97 14.21 -5.45 -19.65
C GLU A 97 14.20 -5.02 -18.18
N LEU A 98 15.35 -4.58 -17.67
CA LEU A 98 15.45 -3.94 -16.36
C LEU A 98 15.41 -2.44 -16.55
N ARG A 99 14.42 -1.79 -15.92
CA ARG A 99 14.20 -0.34 -15.98
C ARG A 99 14.59 0.32 -14.66
N GLN A 100 14.82 1.61 -14.68
CA GLN A 100 15.02 2.39 -13.47
C GLN A 100 13.70 2.53 -12.72
N GLY A 101 13.73 2.27 -11.41
CA GLY A 101 12.62 2.45 -10.47
C GLY A 101 12.99 3.42 -9.36
N ALA A 102 12.19 3.45 -8.32
CA ALA A 102 12.38 4.33 -7.17
C ALA A 102 13.59 3.93 -6.32
N GLY A 103 14.21 4.92 -5.66
CA GLY A 103 15.31 4.70 -4.72
C GLY A 103 16.57 4.09 -5.33
N GLY A 104 16.80 4.26 -6.64
CA GLY A 104 17.92 3.64 -7.37
C GLY A 104 17.76 2.13 -7.60
N LEU A 105 16.62 1.55 -7.22
CA LEU A 105 16.29 0.16 -7.51
C LEU A 105 15.88 -0.01 -8.98
N LYS A 106 15.79 -1.28 -9.42
CA LYS A 106 15.32 -1.63 -10.75
C LYS A 106 13.90 -2.21 -10.67
N THR A 107 13.14 -2.05 -11.76
CA THR A 107 11.90 -2.78 -12.05
C THR A 107 12.16 -3.76 -13.19
N THR A 108 11.36 -4.82 -13.29
CA THR A 108 11.50 -5.84 -14.36
C THR A 108 10.31 -5.77 -15.28
N ARG A 109 10.57 -5.60 -16.57
CA ARG A 109 9.59 -5.80 -17.64
C ARG A 109 9.88 -7.07 -18.38
N PHE A 110 8.86 -7.95 -18.46
CA PHE A 110 8.95 -9.21 -19.21
C PHE A 110 7.81 -9.30 -20.21
N GLU A 111 8.11 -9.78 -21.41
CA GLU A 111 7.15 -9.98 -22.50
C GLU A 111 7.34 -11.35 -23.12
N LEU A 112 6.23 -12.08 -23.31
CA LEU A 112 6.18 -13.39 -23.93
C LEU A 112 5.00 -13.46 -24.91
N ALA A 113 5.27 -13.74 -26.16
CA ALA A 113 4.22 -14.07 -27.12
C ALA A 113 4.02 -15.59 -27.20
N LEU A 114 2.77 -16.00 -27.28
CA LEU A 114 2.36 -17.39 -27.32
C LEU A 114 1.37 -17.56 -28.48
N SER A 115 1.46 -18.66 -29.23
CA SER A 115 0.56 -18.92 -30.36
C SER A 115 0.16 -20.39 -30.39
N GLY A 116 -1.13 -20.66 -30.65
CA GLY A 116 -1.65 -22.00 -30.83
C GLY A 116 -2.52 -22.09 -32.07
N ARG A 117 -2.21 -23.02 -32.98
CA ARG A 117 -3.05 -23.25 -34.18
C ARG A 117 -4.30 -24.03 -33.80
N VAL A 118 -5.46 -23.45 -34.05
CA VAL A 118 -6.76 -24.06 -33.79
C VAL A 118 -7.85 -23.29 -34.52
N LYS A 119 -8.87 -24.04 -35.01
CA LYS A 119 -10.14 -23.46 -35.46
C LYS A 119 -11.14 -23.67 -34.33
N ALA A 120 -11.49 -22.61 -33.60
CA ALA A 120 -12.37 -22.69 -32.44
C ALA A 120 -13.52 -21.68 -32.53
N ARG A 121 -14.69 -22.09 -32.03
CA ARG A 121 -15.84 -21.21 -31.85
C ARG A 121 -15.84 -20.56 -30.47
N ARG A 122 -15.27 -21.23 -29.48
CA ARG A 122 -15.18 -20.71 -28.11
C ARG A 122 -13.74 -20.88 -27.58
N VAL A 123 -13.18 -19.79 -27.09
CA VAL A 123 -11.89 -19.79 -26.43
C VAL A 123 -12.10 -19.32 -25.02
N GLU A 124 -11.59 -20.07 -24.04
CA GLU A 124 -11.55 -19.65 -22.64
C GLU A 124 -10.10 -19.53 -22.21
N VAL A 125 -9.80 -18.45 -21.48
CA VAL A 125 -8.48 -18.16 -20.95
C VAL A 125 -8.59 -18.05 -19.44
N ARG A 126 -7.67 -18.70 -18.73
CA ARG A 126 -7.50 -18.59 -17.27
C ARG A 126 -6.05 -18.26 -16.97
N ASP A 127 -5.85 -17.18 -16.25
CA ASP A 127 -4.55 -16.73 -15.80
C ASP A 127 -4.41 -16.98 -14.30
N GLY A 128 -3.70 -18.02 -13.94
CA GLY A 128 -3.35 -18.39 -12.56
C GLY A 128 -1.92 -18.03 -12.19
N THR A 129 -1.25 -17.20 -13.00
CA THR A 129 0.14 -16.79 -12.73
C THR A 129 0.24 -15.95 -11.47
N PHE A 130 1.37 -16.05 -10.78
CA PHE A 130 1.69 -15.28 -9.57
C PHE A 130 0.54 -15.25 -8.56
N PRO A 131 0.06 -16.41 -8.07
CA PRO A 131 -1.05 -16.47 -7.14
C PRO A 131 -0.68 -15.78 -5.81
N GLY A 132 -1.62 -15.03 -5.23
CA GLY A 132 -1.43 -14.32 -3.96
C GLY A 132 -0.55 -13.07 -4.03
N ARG A 133 -0.09 -12.66 -5.22
CA ARG A 133 0.67 -11.42 -5.40
C ARG A 133 -0.27 -10.23 -5.63
N VAL A 134 0.07 -9.11 -5.00
CA VAL A 134 -0.65 -7.84 -5.19
C VAL A 134 -0.25 -7.22 -6.52
N GLY A 135 -1.20 -6.64 -7.24
CA GLY A 135 -0.92 -5.95 -8.49
C GLY A 135 -2.11 -5.85 -9.42
N TRP A 136 -1.86 -5.41 -10.64
CA TRP A 136 -2.81 -5.33 -11.73
C TRP A 136 -2.80 -6.63 -12.51
N HIS A 137 -3.93 -7.32 -12.52
CA HIS A 137 -4.09 -8.54 -13.28
C HIS A 137 -5.25 -8.36 -14.27
N ALA A 138 -4.96 -8.44 -15.55
CA ALA A 138 -5.98 -8.23 -16.57
C ALA A 138 -5.84 -9.17 -17.76
N ILE A 139 -7.00 -9.52 -18.33
CA ILE A 139 -7.10 -10.14 -19.65
C ILE A 139 -7.86 -9.16 -20.52
N VAL A 140 -7.33 -8.86 -21.69
CA VAL A 140 -7.98 -8.03 -22.70
C VAL A 140 -8.08 -8.77 -24.03
N ALA A 141 -9.12 -8.47 -24.78
CA ALA A 141 -9.33 -9.04 -26.09
C ALA A 141 -8.73 -8.13 -27.17
N ARG A 142 -8.17 -8.73 -28.22
CA ARG A 142 -7.69 -8.03 -29.41
C ARG A 142 -8.42 -8.53 -30.65
N PRO A 143 -8.64 -7.71 -31.69
CA PRO A 143 -9.21 -8.16 -32.94
C PRO A 143 -8.38 -9.27 -33.57
N GLY A 144 -9.04 -10.39 -33.95
CA GLY A 144 -8.44 -11.47 -34.71
C GLY A 144 -8.64 -11.29 -36.20
N LYS A 145 -7.87 -12.02 -37.03
CA LYS A 145 -8.05 -12.01 -38.49
C LYS A 145 -9.14 -12.94 -38.91
N ALA A 146 -10.01 -12.49 -39.84
CA ALA A 146 -11.10 -13.26 -40.45
C ALA A 146 -12.08 -13.87 -39.44
N THR A 147 -12.30 -13.20 -38.29
CA THR A 147 -13.29 -13.59 -37.27
C THR A 147 -14.03 -12.36 -36.74
N ALA A 148 -15.31 -12.56 -36.39
CA ALA A 148 -16.04 -11.66 -35.50
C ALA A 148 -16.06 -12.29 -34.11
N VAL A 149 -15.57 -11.59 -33.11
CA VAL A 149 -15.39 -12.12 -31.75
C VAL A 149 -16.24 -11.32 -30.76
N ARG A 150 -17.00 -12.06 -29.93
CA ARG A 150 -17.66 -11.51 -28.73
C ARG A 150 -16.84 -11.89 -27.52
N SER A 151 -16.43 -10.90 -26.76
CA SER A 151 -15.55 -11.07 -25.57
C SER A 151 -16.27 -10.73 -24.27
N SER A 152 -15.97 -11.45 -23.19
CA SER A 152 -16.39 -11.11 -21.82
C SER A 152 -15.46 -10.08 -21.15
N VAL A 153 -14.32 -9.75 -21.77
CA VAL A 153 -13.32 -8.82 -21.25
C VAL A 153 -13.15 -7.63 -22.21
N PRO A 154 -12.66 -6.46 -21.73
CA PRO A 154 -12.49 -5.27 -22.54
C PRO A 154 -11.56 -5.46 -23.73
N ALA A 155 -11.80 -4.69 -24.81
CA ALA A 155 -10.92 -4.60 -25.96
C ALA A 155 -9.72 -3.68 -25.74
N THR A 156 -9.84 -2.74 -24.81
CA THR A 156 -8.84 -1.71 -24.53
C THR A 156 -8.17 -1.99 -23.20
N ASP A 157 -6.85 -2.07 -23.23
CA ASP A 157 -6.04 -2.09 -22.02
C ASP A 157 -5.85 -0.65 -21.51
N PRO A 158 -6.41 -0.29 -20.33
CA PRO A 158 -6.28 1.05 -19.78
C PRO A 158 -4.86 1.36 -19.33
N THR A 159 -4.03 0.34 -19.11
CA THR A 159 -2.62 0.50 -18.70
C THR A 159 -1.68 0.73 -19.87
N ARG A 160 -2.17 0.65 -21.13
CA ARG A 160 -1.35 0.73 -22.34
C ARG A 160 -0.16 -0.23 -22.30
N GLY A 161 -0.42 -1.47 -21.95
CA GLY A 161 0.60 -2.49 -21.81
C GLY A 161 1.46 -2.28 -20.55
N LEU A 162 0.87 -1.95 -19.40
CA LEU A 162 1.54 -1.74 -18.12
C LEU A 162 2.55 -0.56 -18.13
N THR A 163 2.31 0.44 -18.96
CA THR A 163 3.16 1.65 -19.00
C THR A 163 2.51 2.84 -18.28
N ARG A 164 1.21 2.79 -18.05
CA ARG A 164 0.46 3.85 -17.36
C ARG A 164 -0.74 3.26 -16.66
N TYR A 165 -0.86 3.49 -15.37
CA TYR A 165 -2.00 3.02 -14.57
C TYR A 165 -3.04 4.13 -14.39
N PRO A 166 -4.35 3.83 -14.52
CA PRO A 166 -5.41 4.81 -14.24
C PRO A 166 -5.40 5.20 -12.76
N ALA A 167 -5.40 6.50 -12.48
CA ALA A 167 -5.31 7.02 -11.12
C ALA A 167 -6.46 6.56 -10.20
N ASP A 168 -7.65 6.35 -10.79
CA ASP A 168 -8.85 5.89 -10.10
C ASP A 168 -8.84 4.38 -9.77
N ALA A 169 -7.92 3.62 -10.36
CA ALA A 169 -7.78 2.18 -10.15
C ALA A 169 -6.56 1.80 -9.29
N LEU A 170 -5.77 2.79 -8.83
CA LEU A 170 -4.59 2.53 -7.99
C LEU A 170 -4.96 1.95 -6.62
N SER A 171 -6.07 2.39 -6.03
CA SER A 171 -6.55 1.89 -4.74
C SER A 171 -7.29 0.54 -4.81
N SER A 172 -7.72 0.15 -6.01
CA SER A 172 -8.41 -1.12 -6.28
C SER A 172 -8.03 -1.57 -7.69
N PRO A 173 -6.83 -2.13 -7.88
CA PRO A 173 -6.36 -2.59 -9.17
C PRO A 173 -7.25 -3.71 -9.73
N ALA A 174 -7.26 -3.84 -11.06
CA ALA A 174 -8.03 -4.89 -11.71
C ALA A 174 -7.48 -6.27 -11.35
N ASP A 175 -8.37 -7.22 -11.06
CA ASP A 175 -8.04 -8.65 -10.89
C ASP A 175 -8.96 -9.51 -11.78
N VAL A 176 -8.71 -9.44 -13.09
CA VAL A 176 -9.45 -10.19 -14.11
C VAL A 176 -8.60 -11.37 -14.56
N ARG A 177 -8.90 -12.55 -14.01
CA ARG A 177 -8.13 -13.78 -14.22
C ARG A 177 -8.81 -14.80 -15.16
N SER A 178 -9.95 -14.46 -15.74
CA SER A 178 -10.62 -15.34 -16.70
C SER A 178 -11.30 -14.55 -17.81
N ALA A 179 -11.28 -15.10 -19.02
CA ALA A 179 -11.95 -14.53 -20.18
C ALA A 179 -12.61 -15.60 -21.02
N ARG A 180 -13.74 -15.24 -21.64
CA ARG A 180 -14.42 -16.06 -22.65
C ARG A 180 -14.57 -15.26 -23.94
N LEU A 181 -14.18 -15.87 -25.04
CA LEU A 181 -14.25 -15.30 -26.38
C LEU A 181 -15.04 -16.25 -27.28
N ASP A 182 -16.17 -15.78 -27.81
CA ASP A 182 -16.98 -16.53 -28.79
C ASP A 182 -16.66 -15.99 -30.19
N ALA A 183 -16.09 -16.83 -31.05
CA ALA A 183 -15.62 -16.49 -32.39
C ALA A 183 -16.53 -17.06 -33.47
N ARG A 184 -16.74 -16.28 -34.53
CA ARG A 184 -17.46 -16.67 -35.74
C ARG A 184 -16.68 -16.19 -36.97
N PRO A 185 -16.83 -16.79 -38.15
CA PRO A 185 -16.28 -16.21 -39.36
C PRO A 185 -16.78 -14.76 -39.55
N GLY A 186 -15.86 -13.84 -39.88
CA GLY A 186 -16.17 -12.41 -39.98
C GLY A 186 -15.00 -11.59 -40.49
N ASP A 187 -15.06 -10.29 -40.32
CA ASP A 187 -14.19 -9.27 -40.90
C ASP A 187 -13.05 -8.81 -39.97
N GLY A 188 -12.85 -9.44 -38.83
CA GLY A 188 -11.86 -9.02 -37.82
C GLY A 188 -12.45 -8.09 -36.77
N THR A 189 -13.76 -8.03 -36.61
CA THR A 189 -14.43 -7.21 -35.60
C THR A 189 -14.39 -7.85 -34.21
N LEU A 190 -14.38 -7.00 -33.19
CA LEU A 190 -14.41 -7.41 -31.78
C LEU A 190 -15.48 -6.63 -31.03
N THR A 191 -16.44 -7.35 -30.44
CA THR A 191 -17.42 -6.79 -29.52
C THR A 191 -17.03 -7.16 -28.08
N ALA A 192 -16.76 -6.15 -27.26
CA ALA A 192 -16.36 -6.32 -25.86
C ALA A 192 -17.09 -5.31 -24.97
N PRO A 193 -17.25 -5.58 -23.66
CA PRO A 193 -17.81 -4.62 -22.73
C PRO A 193 -16.96 -3.35 -22.66
N GLY A 194 -17.62 -2.18 -22.67
CA GLY A 194 -16.96 -0.88 -22.49
C GLY A 194 -16.46 -0.68 -21.05
N LEU A 195 -15.34 0.01 -20.88
CA LEU A 195 -14.88 0.46 -19.58
C LEU A 195 -15.70 1.69 -19.16
N LYS A 196 -16.28 1.66 -17.94
CA LYS A 196 -16.92 2.84 -17.35
C LYS A 196 -15.86 3.68 -16.64
N PRO A 197 -15.75 5.00 -16.92
CA PRO A 197 -14.83 5.88 -16.16
C PRO A 197 -15.28 6.00 -14.70
N ARG A 198 -14.35 5.91 -13.77
CA ARG A 198 -14.57 6.16 -12.35
C ARG A 198 -13.71 7.34 -11.89
N ALA A 199 -14.17 8.09 -10.90
CA ALA A 199 -13.60 9.37 -10.50
C ALA A 199 -12.20 9.27 -9.85
N LYS A 200 -11.43 10.36 -9.96
CA LYS A 200 -10.03 10.50 -9.54
C LYS A 200 -9.85 10.51 -8.03
N GLN A 201 -8.87 9.75 -7.53
CA GLN A 201 -8.16 10.04 -6.28
C GLN A 201 -6.66 9.81 -6.51
N GLY A 202 -5.85 10.77 -6.09
CA GLY A 202 -4.41 10.77 -6.32
C GLY A 202 -3.63 10.06 -5.21
N ALA A 203 -2.48 9.53 -5.56
CA ALA A 203 -1.49 9.02 -4.63
C ALA A 203 -0.10 9.49 -5.07
N ASP A 204 0.53 10.29 -4.22
CA ASP A 204 1.94 10.67 -4.30
C ASP A 204 2.61 10.25 -2.98
N GLU A 205 3.15 9.02 -2.92
CA GLU A 205 3.84 8.54 -1.70
C GLU A 205 5.36 8.35 -1.87
N ASP A 206 5.94 8.66 -3.04
CA ASP A 206 7.26 8.13 -3.41
C ASP A 206 8.41 9.16 -3.51
N GLY A 207 8.21 10.40 -3.10
CA GLY A 207 9.23 11.45 -3.14
C GLY A 207 10.51 11.16 -2.33
N LEU A 208 10.41 10.41 -1.22
CA LEU A 208 11.56 10.08 -0.37
C LEU A 208 12.56 9.15 -1.08
N ALA A 209 12.07 8.18 -1.86
CA ALA A 209 12.93 7.24 -2.56
C ALA A 209 13.70 7.91 -3.71
N GLY A 210 13.09 8.90 -4.39
CA GLY A 210 13.78 9.71 -5.40
C GLY A 210 14.89 10.56 -4.80
N LEU A 211 14.62 11.25 -3.69
CA LEU A 211 15.62 12.05 -2.95
C LEU A 211 16.80 11.20 -2.47
N PHE A 212 16.56 9.95 -2.08
CA PHE A 212 17.63 9.03 -1.72
C PHE A 212 18.52 8.68 -2.92
N ALA A 213 17.93 8.46 -4.11
CA ALA A 213 18.69 8.13 -5.32
C ALA A 213 19.62 9.28 -5.71
N ASP A 214 19.14 10.53 -5.67
CA ASP A 214 19.93 11.74 -5.95
C ASP A 214 21.08 11.91 -4.94
N ALA A 215 20.80 11.63 -3.66
CA ALA A 215 21.80 11.67 -2.59
C ALA A 215 22.91 10.63 -2.78
N ALA A 216 22.51 9.43 -3.12
CA ALA A 216 23.46 8.33 -3.32
C ALA A 216 24.34 8.53 -4.57
N ALA A 217 23.85 9.29 -5.55
CA ALA A 217 24.63 9.72 -6.73
C ALA A 217 25.65 10.84 -6.41
N GLY A 218 25.66 11.39 -5.18
CA GLY A 218 26.58 12.45 -4.79
C GLY A 218 26.13 13.86 -5.21
N GLU A 219 24.92 14.02 -5.69
CA GLU A 219 24.37 15.25 -6.25
C GLU A 219 23.60 16.09 -5.20
N GLY A 220 24.05 16.18 -3.98
CA GLY A 220 23.31 16.97 -3.00
C GLY A 220 24.06 17.29 -1.72
N VAL A 221 23.64 18.38 -1.07
CA VAL A 221 24.12 18.74 0.26
C VAL A 221 23.40 17.85 1.27
N LEU A 222 24.12 17.04 2.04
CA LEU A 222 23.58 16.11 3.04
C LEU A 222 22.51 16.75 3.94
N ILE A 223 22.72 18.01 4.37
CA ILE A 223 21.76 18.75 5.19
C ILE A 223 20.42 18.92 4.47
N LEU A 224 20.42 19.25 3.17
CA LEU A 224 19.19 19.44 2.39
C LEU A 224 18.42 18.13 2.28
N LEU A 225 19.13 17.02 2.11
CA LEU A 225 18.56 15.68 2.03
C LEU A 225 17.93 15.22 3.34
N LEU A 226 18.59 15.51 4.47
CA LEU A 226 18.04 15.23 5.79
C LEU A 226 16.81 16.09 6.10
N LEU A 227 16.82 17.36 5.69
CA LEU A 227 15.65 18.23 5.80
C LEU A 227 14.50 17.75 4.90
N ALA A 228 14.80 17.28 3.70
CA ALA A 228 13.80 16.70 2.79
C ALA A 228 13.22 15.40 3.36
N ALA A 229 14.06 14.50 3.90
CA ALA A 229 13.61 13.27 4.56
C ALA A 229 12.73 13.58 5.79
N PHE A 230 13.13 14.56 6.62
CA PHE A 230 12.33 15.05 7.75
C PHE A 230 10.98 15.62 7.28
N GLY A 231 10.99 16.49 6.25
CA GLY A 231 9.79 17.07 5.65
C GLY A 231 8.85 15.99 5.10
N TRP A 232 9.40 14.97 4.44
CA TRP A 232 8.63 13.84 3.93
C TRP A 232 7.98 13.03 5.05
N GLY A 233 8.70 12.79 6.15
CA GLY A 233 8.15 12.19 7.38
C GLY A 233 7.00 13.00 7.95
N ALA A 234 7.11 14.33 7.93
CA ALA A 234 6.06 15.24 8.36
C ALA A 234 4.81 15.17 7.44
N VAL A 235 5.00 15.19 6.12
CA VAL A 235 3.91 15.01 5.14
C VAL A 235 3.27 13.64 5.27
N HIS A 236 4.07 12.59 5.44
CA HIS A 236 3.57 11.23 5.68
C HIS A 236 2.71 11.17 6.95
N ALA A 237 3.05 11.90 8.01
CA ALA A 237 2.21 12.03 9.20
C ALA A 237 0.88 12.74 8.92
N LEU A 238 0.80 13.63 7.95
CA LEU A 238 -0.42 14.37 7.58
C LEU A 238 -1.31 13.57 6.62
N SER A 239 -0.76 12.61 5.84
CA SER A 239 -1.55 11.80 4.91
C SER A 239 -2.62 10.99 5.66
N PRO A 240 -3.81 10.79 5.11
CA PRO A 240 -4.88 10.04 5.78
C PRO A 240 -4.44 8.61 6.09
N GLY A 241 -4.60 8.18 7.35
CA GLY A 241 -4.20 6.86 7.81
C GLY A 241 -4.95 6.47 9.09
N HIS A 242 -5.29 5.19 9.22
CA HIS A 242 -6.13 4.67 10.30
C HIS A 242 -5.52 4.90 11.70
N GLY A 243 -4.20 4.76 11.86
CA GLY A 243 -3.50 4.98 13.13
C GLY A 243 -3.63 6.41 13.67
N LYS A 244 -3.66 7.41 12.80
CA LYS A 244 -3.71 8.83 13.19
C LYS A 244 -5.07 9.24 13.75
N ALA A 245 -6.16 8.76 13.16
CA ALA A 245 -7.51 8.96 13.68
C ALA A 245 -7.68 8.31 15.07
N MET A 246 -7.06 7.15 15.29
CA MET A 246 -7.05 6.47 16.58
C MET A 246 -6.31 7.24 17.67
N VAL A 247 -5.13 7.80 17.33
CA VAL A 247 -4.33 8.66 18.22
C VAL A 247 -5.14 9.87 18.66
N ALA A 248 -5.77 10.57 17.71
CA ALA A 248 -6.62 11.73 17.99
C ALA A 248 -7.82 11.34 18.88
N ALA A 249 -8.54 10.26 18.51
CA ALA A 249 -9.68 9.78 19.27
C ALA A 249 -9.30 9.34 20.70
N TYR A 250 -8.14 8.71 20.87
CA TYR A 250 -7.62 8.33 22.18
C TYR A 250 -7.32 9.55 23.06
N LEU A 251 -6.60 10.55 22.54
CA LEU A 251 -6.27 11.78 23.28
C LEU A 251 -7.52 12.55 23.69
N VAL A 252 -8.50 12.68 22.80
CA VAL A 252 -9.79 13.31 23.12
C VAL A 252 -10.55 12.49 24.16
N GLY A 253 -10.65 11.18 23.94
CA GLY A 253 -11.39 10.27 24.79
C GLY A 253 -10.87 10.18 26.21
N THR A 254 -9.57 10.30 26.43
CA THR A 254 -8.90 10.15 27.72
C THR A 254 -8.56 11.49 28.40
N ARG A 255 -8.95 12.63 27.82
CA ARG A 255 -8.53 13.97 28.26
C ARG A 255 -7.02 14.10 28.41
N GLY A 256 -6.29 13.62 27.39
CA GLY A 256 -4.83 13.57 27.36
C GLY A 256 -4.16 14.93 27.62
N THR A 257 -2.88 14.88 27.99
CA THR A 257 -2.02 16.07 28.17
C THR A 257 -1.02 16.17 27.01
N ALA A 258 -0.34 17.30 26.88
CA ALA A 258 0.75 17.47 25.90
C ALA A 258 1.86 16.41 26.08
N ARG A 259 2.13 15.98 27.31
CA ARG A 259 3.09 14.90 27.59
C ARG A 259 2.63 13.56 27.04
N HIS A 260 1.32 13.27 27.17
CA HIS A 260 0.74 12.04 26.58
C HIS A 260 0.78 12.08 25.05
N ALA A 261 0.55 13.24 24.44
CA ALA A 261 0.69 13.40 22.99
C ALA A 261 2.13 13.16 22.50
N ALA A 262 3.12 13.71 23.22
CA ALA A 262 4.54 13.49 22.92
C ALA A 262 4.95 12.03 23.11
N ALA A 263 4.57 11.40 24.22
CA ALA A 263 4.85 9.99 24.47
C ALA A 263 4.22 9.07 23.43
N LEU A 264 2.99 9.37 23.01
CA LEU A 264 2.28 8.61 21.98
C LEU A 264 2.95 8.78 20.62
N GLY A 265 3.32 10.02 20.23
CA GLY A 265 4.07 10.28 19.01
C GLY A 265 5.42 9.54 18.97
N ALA A 266 6.16 9.58 20.10
CA ALA A 266 7.41 8.85 20.23
C ALA A 266 7.22 7.32 20.10
N THR A 267 6.20 6.75 20.76
CA THR A 267 5.92 5.31 20.71
C THR A 267 5.52 4.86 19.30
N VAL A 268 4.64 5.61 18.61
CA VAL A 268 4.28 5.34 17.22
C VAL A 268 5.52 5.33 16.34
N THR A 269 6.37 6.34 16.48
CA THR A 269 7.58 6.50 15.67
C THR A 269 8.59 5.37 15.91
N VAL A 270 8.85 5.04 17.17
CA VAL A 270 9.76 3.93 17.51
C VAL A 270 9.24 2.60 16.97
N ALA A 271 7.95 2.32 17.15
CA ALA A 271 7.33 1.10 16.63
C ALA A 271 7.38 1.04 15.09
N HIS A 272 7.10 2.16 14.41
CA HIS A 272 7.17 2.27 12.96
C HIS A 272 8.59 2.06 12.42
N THR A 273 9.58 2.75 13.00
CA THR A 273 10.98 2.62 12.59
C THR A 273 11.51 1.21 12.83
N ALA A 274 11.21 0.63 14.00
CA ALA A 274 11.57 -0.75 14.31
C ALA A 274 10.92 -1.74 13.32
N GLY A 275 9.66 -1.52 12.97
CA GLY A 275 8.94 -2.31 11.96
C GLY A 275 9.60 -2.24 10.58
N VAL A 276 10.01 -1.04 10.13
CA VAL A 276 10.72 -0.85 8.85
C VAL A 276 12.05 -1.59 8.85
N LEU A 277 12.85 -1.45 9.93
CA LEU A 277 14.16 -2.11 10.04
C LEU A 277 14.00 -3.64 10.10
N LEU A 278 13.05 -4.14 10.88
CA LEU A 278 12.77 -5.57 10.98
C LEU A 278 12.34 -6.14 9.63
N LEU A 279 11.40 -5.48 8.96
CA LEU A 279 10.93 -5.91 7.64
C LEU A 279 12.06 -5.84 6.60
N GLY A 280 12.95 -4.86 6.70
CA GLY A 280 14.15 -4.78 5.87
C GLY A 280 15.10 -5.96 6.08
N VAL A 281 15.35 -6.34 7.33
CA VAL A 281 16.15 -7.54 7.65
C VAL A 281 15.49 -8.80 7.12
N VAL A 282 14.18 -8.96 7.31
CA VAL A 282 13.41 -10.10 6.77
C VAL A 282 13.51 -10.13 5.24
N ALA A 283 13.33 -8.98 4.57
CA ALA A 283 13.42 -8.90 3.12
C ALA A 283 14.82 -9.26 2.59
N LEU A 284 15.88 -8.93 3.33
CA LEU A 284 17.27 -9.22 2.93
C LEU A 284 17.68 -10.68 3.21
N THR A 285 17.21 -11.26 4.32
CA THR A 285 17.68 -12.57 4.80
C THR A 285 16.76 -13.71 4.38
N LEU A 286 15.45 -13.49 4.37
CA LEU A 286 14.42 -14.50 4.14
C LEU A 286 13.69 -14.35 2.81
N SER A 287 14.17 -13.49 1.90
CA SER A 287 13.52 -13.21 0.61
C SER A 287 13.27 -14.46 -0.27
N ALA A 288 14.02 -15.55 -0.04
CA ALA A 288 13.81 -16.81 -0.74
C ALA A 288 12.63 -17.63 -0.18
N PHE A 289 12.19 -17.37 1.06
CA PHE A 289 11.18 -18.16 1.78
C PHE A 289 9.93 -17.38 2.13
N VAL A 290 10.07 -16.08 2.44
CA VAL A 290 8.96 -15.23 2.89
C VAL A 290 8.92 -13.96 2.06
N LEU A 291 7.80 -13.74 1.40
CA LEU A 291 7.56 -12.51 0.65
C LEU A 291 7.09 -11.42 1.63
N PRO A 292 7.71 -10.23 1.65
CA PRO A 292 7.28 -9.15 2.54
C PRO A 292 5.79 -8.83 2.44
N GLU A 293 5.21 -8.90 1.25
CA GLU A 293 3.78 -8.67 1.03
C GLU A 293 2.88 -9.69 1.75
N GLN A 294 3.36 -10.90 2.01
CA GLN A 294 2.64 -11.90 2.80
C GLN A 294 2.62 -11.55 4.29
N LEU A 295 3.56 -10.74 4.77
CA LEU A 295 3.61 -10.28 6.15
C LEU A 295 2.64 -9.12 6.43
N TYR A 296 2.35 -8.28 5.45
CA TYR A 296 1.45 -7.13 5.65
C TYR A 296 0.06 -7.50 6.15
N PRO A 297 -0.66 -8.51 5.61
CA PRO A 297 -1.95 -8.93 6.15
C PRO A 297 -1.86 -9.35 7.61
N TRP A 298 -0.80 -10.08 8.01
CA TRP A 298 -0.57 -10.49 9.40
C TRP A 298 -0.27 -9.32 10.33
N LEU A 299 0.54 -8.35 9.88
CA LEU A 299 0.81 -7.12 10.63
C LEU A 299 -0.46 -6.27 10.79
N ASN A 300 -1.26 -6.16 9.74
CA ASN A 300 -2.56 -5.49 9.77
C ASN A 300 -3.53 -6.17 10.73
N LEU A 301 -3.58 -7.51 10.70
CA LEU A 301 -4.42 -8.31 11.60
C LEU A 301 -3.99 -8.11 13.06
N ALA A 302 -2.70 -8.24 13.36
CA ALA A 302 -2.16 -8.04 14.70
C ALA A 302 -2.43 -6.61 15.22
N SER A 303 -2.22 -5.60 14.38
CA SER A 303 -2.51 -4.20 14.72
C SER A 303 -4.00 -3.98 14.96
N GLY A 304 -4.87 -4.49 14.06
CA GLY A 304 -6.33 -4.39 14.21
C GLY A 304 -6.83 -5.03 15.50
N LEU A 305 -6.39 -6.24 15.82
CA LEU A 305 -6.73 -6.93 17.06
C LEU A 305 -6.25 -6.17 18.31
N LEU A 306 -5.02 -5.65 18.29
CA LEU A 306 -4.49 -4.87 19.40
C LEU A 306 -5.32 -3.60 19.64
N VAL A 307 -5.75 -2.93 18.57
CA VAL A 307 -6.64 -1.75 18.64
C VAL A 307 -8.00 -2.11 19.23
N VAL A 308 -8.59 -3.23 18.82
CA VAL A 308 -9.86 -3.73 19.37
C VAL A 308 -9.74 -4.00 20.87
N VAL A 309 -8.66 -4.67 21.30
CA VAL A 309 -8.39 -4.98 22.69
C VAL A 309 -8.24 -3.71 23.54
N VAL A 310 -7.44 -2.74 23.09
CA VAL A 310 -7.23 -1.47 23.79
C VAL A 310 -8.51 -0.64 23.82
N GLY A 311 -9.19 -0.49 22.69
CA GLY A 311 -10.47 0.23 22.60
C GLY A 311 -11.55 -0.42 23.46
N GLY A 312 -11.64 -1.74 23.45
CA GLY A 312 -12.55 -2.52 24.28
C GLY A 312 -12.25 -2.38 25.79
N ALA A 313 -10.98 -2.38 26.18
CA ALA A 313 -10.58 -2.13 27.57
C ALA A 313 -10.98 -0.72 28.04
N VAL A 314 -10.78 0.31 27.22
CA VAL A 314 -11.23 1.68 27.49
C VAL A 314 -12.76 1.74 27.62
N LEU A 315 -13.48 1.10 26.72
CA LEU A 315 -14.95 1.07 26.76
C LEU A 315 -15.48 0.36 28.01
N ARG A 316 -14.89 -0.80 28.35
CA ARG A 316 -15.26 -1.59 29.55
C ARG A 316 -14.97 -0.83 30.84
N SER A 317 -13.83 -0.15 30.95
CA SER A 317 -13.48 0.67 32.12
C SER A 317 -14.50 1.79 32.35
N ARG A 318 -15.02 2.37 31.27
CA ARG A 318 -16.05 3.42 31.32
C ARG A 318 -17.45 2.90 31.69
N ALA A 319 -17.83 1.73 31.16
CA ALA A 319 -19.08 1.07 31.49
C ALA A 319 -19.14 0.75 32.99
N ARG A 320 -18.06 0.19 33.54
CA ARG A 320 -17.94 -0.09 34.98
C ARG A 320 -18.08 1.18 35.85
N ARG A 321 -17.42 2.28 35.45
CA ARG A 321 -17.52 3.56 36.20
C ARG A 321 -18.93 4.15 36.20
N ARG A 322 -19.71 4.00 35.12
CA ARG A 322 -21.09 4.42 35.05
C ARG A 322 -21.97 3.60 36.01
N GLN A 323 -21.70 2.31 36.18
CA GLN A 323 -22.44 1.46 37.14
C GLN A 323 -22.12 1.83 38.58
N HIS A 324 -20.87 2.15 38.92
CA HIS A 324 -20.51 2.56 40.29
C HIS A 324 -21.00 3.96 40.65
N ALA A 325 -21.03 4.90 39.69
CA ALA A 325 -21.57 6.25 39.91
C ALA A 325 -23.07 6.27 40.18
N ALA A 326 -23.80 5.18 39.92
CA ALA A 326 -25.23 5.06 40.23
C ALA A 326 -25.49 4.56 41.67
N HIS A 327 -24.45 4.19 42.45
CA HIS A 327 -24.57 3.59 43.77
C HIS A 327 -23.90 4.35 44.93
N ASP A 328 -23.12 5.41 44.68
CA ASP A 328 -22.41 6.13 45.73
C ASP A 328 -22.81 7.59 45.83
N HIS A 329 -23.52 7.93 46.91
CA HIS A 329 -23.53 9.23 47.53
C HIS A 329 -22.40 9.31 48.56
N HIS A 330 -21.57 10.36 48.45
CA HIS A 330 -20.50 10.80 49.36
C HIS A 330 -19.14 10.06 49.21
N HIS A 331 -18.19 10.75 48.62
CA HIS A 331 -16.90 11.19 49.11
C HIS A 331 -16.04 11.74 47.94
N HIS A 332 -15.66 13.02 48.03
CA HIS A 332 -14.78 13.69 47.10
C HIS A 332 -13.33 13.20 47.29
N HIS A 333 -12.92 12.21 46.54
CA HIS A 333 -11.49 12.01 46.26
C HIS A 333 -11.26 12.32 44.80
N HIS A 334 -10.53 13.42 44.52
CA HIS A 334 -9.93 13.72 43.23
C HIS A 334 -8.86 12.68 42.90
N HIS A 335 -9.25 11.54 42.42
CA HIS A 335 -8.31 10.67 41.73
C HIS A 335 -8.09 11.27 40.32
N GLU A 336 -6.93 11.91 40.13
CA GLU A 336 -6.41 12.19 38.81
C GLU A 336 -6.49 10.92 37.99
N HIS A 337 -7.13 11.01 36.83
CA HIS A 337 -7.27 9.89 35.90
C HIS A 337 -5.92 9.61 35.28
N ASP A 338 -5.10 8.83 35.95
CA ASP A 338 -3.82 8.34 35.46
C ASP A 338 -4.10 7.49 34.21
N LEU A 339 -3.72 8.05 33.05
CA LEU A 339 -3.71 7.31 31.80
C LEU A 339 -2.74 6.17 32.03
N SER A 340 -3.23 4.93 32.06
CA SER A 340 -2.34 3.76 32.17
C SER A 340 -1.27 3.88 31.07
N SER A 341 -0.01 4.04 31.47
CA SER A 341 1.13 4.10 30.55
C SER A 341 1.16 2.88 29.60
N ARG A 342 0.66 1.75 30.07
CA ARG A 342 0.49 0.52 29.26
C ARG A 342 -0.52 0.70 28.12
N GLY A 343 -1.67 1.36 28.35
CA GLY A 343 -2.66 1.61 27.32
C GLY A 343 -2.14 2.58 26.26
N LEU A 344 -1.38 3.61 26.68
CA LEU A 344 -0.76 4.58 25.78
C LEU A 344 0.32 3.92 24.91
N LEU A 345 1.19 3.09 25.51
CA LEU A 345 2.22 2.34 24.80
C LEU A 345 1.59 1.32 23.81
N ALA A 346 0.58 0.56 24.24
CA ALA A 346 -0.10 -0.39 23.38
C ALA A 346 -0.79 0.28 22.19
N MET A 347 -1.43 1.45 22.39
CA MET A 347 -2.04 2.22 21.32
C MET A 347 -0.99 2.78 20.36
N GLY A 348 0.10 3.33 20.87
CA GLY A 348 1.19 3.82 20.04
C GLY A 348 1.86 2.71 19.24
N ALA A 349 2.12 1.57 19.88
CA ALA A 349 2.69 0.41 19.22
C ALA A 349 1.77 -0.13 18.11
N SER A 350 0.46 -0.25 18.36
CA SER A 350 -0.50 -0.72 17.35
C SER A 350 -0.58 0.22 16.14
N ALA A 351 -0.55 1.54 16.38
CA ALA A 351 -0.60 2.54 15.31
C ALA A 351 0.71 2.60 14.49
N GLY A 352 1.85 2.23 15.09
CA GLY A 352 3.16 2.22 14.46
C GLY A 352 3.60 0.87 13.90
N LEU A 353 2.92 -0.23 14.22
CA LEU A 353 3.36 -1.59 13.86
C LEU A 353 3.42 -1.85 12.35
N ILE A 354 2.62 -1.13 11.57
CA ILE A 354 2.58 -1.26 10.11
C ILE A 354 3.66 -0.34 9.51
N PRO A 355 4.79 -0.92 9.03
CA PRO A 355 5.85 -0.12 8.41
C PRO A 355 5.39 0.43 7.06
N CYS A 356 5.84 1.65 6.69
CA CYS A 356 5.54 2.19 5.38
C CYS A 356 6.44 1.58 4.28
N PRO A 357 5.88 1.28 3.09
CA PRO A 357 6.66 0.74 1.98
C PRO A 357 7.80 1.66 1.53
N SER A 358 7.58 2.98 1.54
CA SER A 358 8.57 3.97 1.10
C SER A 358 9.87 3.93 1.92
N ALA A 359 9.79 3.78 3.24
CA ALA A 359 10.99 3.67 4.09
C ALA A 359 11.73 2.34 3.84
N LEU A 360 11.01 1.26 3.52
CA LEU A 360 11.64 0.00 3.14
C LEU A 360 12.39 0.12 1.81
N VAL A 361 11.83 0.81 0.81
CA VAL A 361 12.50 1.06 -0.48
C VAL A 361 13.78 1.87 -0.28
N VAL A 362 13.77 2.89 0.57
CA VAL A 362 14.98 3.66 0.92
C VAL A 362 16.03 2.73 1.56
N LEU A 363 15.64 1.86 2.48
CA LEU A 363 16.55 0.91 3.12
C LEU A 363 17.16 -0.07 2.11
N LEU A 364 16.34 -0.67 1.26
CA LEU A 364 16.80 -1.61 0.24
C LEU A 364 17.65 -0.91 -0.84
N GLY A 365 17.30 0.32 -1.23
CA GLY A 365 18.09 1.16 -2.12
C GLY A 365 19.46 1.49 -1.53
N ALA A 366 19.53 1.82 -0.24
CA ALA A 366 20.79 2.05 0.48
C ALA A 366 21.68 0.81 0.50
N VAL A 367 21.09 -0.37 0.73
CA VAL A 367 21.83 -1.66 0.65
C VAL A 367 22.32 -1.90 -0.77
N ALA A 368 21.48 -1.69 -1.79
CA ALA A 368 21.84 -1.91 -3.19
C ALA A 368 23.00 -1.02 -3.67
N GLN A 369 23.09 0.19 -3.12
CA GLN A 369 24.11 1.19 -3.46
C GLN A 369 25.32 1.16 -2.50
N HIS A 370 25.38 0.20 -1.58
CA HIS A 370 26.44 0.11 -0.54
C HIS A 370 26.54 1.36 0.36
N GLN A 371 25.42 2.09 0.54
CA GLN A 371 25.34 3.31 1.34
C GLN A 371 24.40 3.15 2.56
N LEU A 372 24.50 2.02 3.25
CA LEU A 372 23.62 1.68 4.37
C LEU A 372 23.60 2.78 5.46
N ALA A 373 24.74 3.39 5.78
CA ALA A 373 24.81 4.47 6.77
C ALA A 373 23.93 5.67 6.38
N LEU A 374 23.98 6.10 5.12
CA LEU A 374 23.14 7.20 4.62
C LEU A 374 21.65 6.82 4.70
N GLY A 375 21.29 5.61 4.26
CA GLY A 375 19.91 5.12 4.34
C GLY A 375 19.36 5.11 5.76
N LEU A 376 20.14 4.62 6.73
CA LEU A 376 19.75 4.63 8.15
C LEU A 376 19.56 6.04 8.69
N VAL A 377 20.47 6.97 8.38
CA VAL A 377 20.37 8.38 8.81
C VAL A 377 19.12 9.03 8.19
N MET A 378 18.80 8.77 6.93
CA MET A 378 17.58 9.29 6.28
C MET A 378 16.31 8.71 6.91
N ILE A 379 16.28 7.42 7.27
CA ILE A 379 15.15 6.80 7.98
C ILE A 379 14.97 7.44 9.35
N VAL A 380 16.05 7.75 10.08
CA VAL A 380 15.98 8.45 11.36
C VAL A 380 15.44 9.87 11.16
N ALA A 381 15.92 10.63 10.18
CA ALA A 381 15.42 11.96 9.86
C ALA A 381 13.93 11.95 9.51
N PHE A 382 13.49 11.01 8.67
CA PHE A 382 12.08 10.78 8.36
C PHE A 382 11.25 10.49 9.62
N SER A 383 11.76 9.60 10.48
CA SER A 383 11.10 9.22 11.73
C SER A 383 10.96 10.39 12.69
N LEU A 384 11.95 11.29 12.75
CA LEU A 384 11.87 12.51 13.53
C LEU A 384 10.81 13.48 12.99
N GLY A 385 10.68 13.60 11.66
CA GLY A 385 9.62 14.39 11.03
C GLY A 385 8.22 13.83 11.36
N LEU A 386 8.07 12.53 11.30
CA LEU A 386 6.85 11.81 11.68
C LEU A 386 6.51 12.08 13.17
N ALA A 387 7.49 11.92 14.09
CA ALA A 387 7.29 12.13 15.52
C ALA A 387 6.89 13.57 15.84
N ALA A 388 7.60 14.54 15.28
CA ALA A 388 7.34 15.96 15.49
C ALA A 388 5.92 16.33 15.06
N THR A 389 5.51 15.89 13.87
CA THR A 389 4.17 16.20 13.33
C THR A 389 3.05 15.52 14.13
N LEU A 390 3.21 14.24 14.48
CA LEU A 390 2.21 13.54 15.33
C LEU A 390 2.10 14.18 16.72
N THR A 391 3.21 14.62 17.30
CA THR A 391 3.23 15.32 18.57
C THR A 391 2.51 16.67 18.48
N VAL A 392 2.81 17.47 17.45
CA VAL A 392 2.16 18.78 17.22
C VAL A 392 0.65 18.59 16.99
N LEU A 393 0.25 17.64 16.17
CA LEU A 393 -1.17 17.31 15.95
C LEU A 393 -1.85 16.84 17.24
N GLY A 394 -1.20 15.99 18.01
CA GLY A 394 -1.72 15.53 19.30
C GLY A 394 -1.88 16.67 20.30
N ILE A 395 -0.93 17.59 20.38
CA ILE A 395 -1.01 18.80 21.21
C ILE A 395 -2.13 19.71 20.72
N ALA A 396 -2.29 19.90 19.41
CA ALA A 396 -3.36 20.70 18.83
C ALA A 396 -4.76 20.10 19.18
N VAL A 397 -4.92 18.77 19.09
CA VAL A 397 -6.14 18.07 19.50
C VAL A 397 -6.42 18.26 20.99
N VAL A 398 -5.42 18.17 21.85
CA VAL A 398 -5.57 18.41 23.31
C VAL A 398 -6.02 19.85 23.59
N HIS A 399 -5.43 20.86 22.93
CA HIS A 399 -5.83 22.24 23.09
C HIS A 399 -7.23 22.52 22.52
N ALA A 400 -7.54 21.98 21.35
CA ALA A 400 -8.88 22.09 20.76
C ALA A 400 -9.95 21.49 21.67
N SER A 401 -9.70 20.32 22.25
CA SER A 401 -10.63 19.68 23.19
C SER A 401 -10.86 20.51 24.44
N ARG A 402 -9.81 21.16 24.99
CA ARG A 402 -9.93 22.08 26.14
C ARG A 402 -10.66 23.37 25.77
N ALA A 403 -10.44 23.93 24.59
CA ALA A 403 -11.15 25.10 24.10
C ALA A 403 -12.65 24.79 23.91
N ALA A 404 -12.97 23.62 23.38
CA ALA A 404 -14.34 23.17 23.20
C ALA A 404 -15.12 23.05 24.50
N THR A 405 -14.48 22.78 25.64
CA THR A 405 -15.14 22.76 26.96
C THR A 405 -15.54 24.14 27.46
N ARG A 406 -15.01 25.22 26.87
CA ARG A 406 -15.40 26.63 27.19
C ARG A 406 -16.61 27.12 26.39
N LEU A 407 -17.01 26.37 25.36
CA LEU A 407 -18.22 26.67 24.60
C LEU A 407 -19.45 26.17 25.38
N PRO A 408 -20.65 26.83 25.26
CA PRO A 408 -21.87 26.40 25.88
C PRO A 408 -22.41 25.12 25.22
N VAL A 409 -21.68 24.03 25.41
CA VAL A 409 -22.05 22.72 24.85
C VAL A 409 -22.93 21.99 25.89
N PRO A 410 -24.09 21.42 25.50
CA PRO A 410 -24.94 20.66 26.42
C PRO A 410 -24.15 19.58 27.15
N GLY A 411 -24.28 19.48 28.47
CA GLY A 411 -23.53 18.53 29.31
C GLY A 411 -23.59 17.07 28.84
N ARG A 412 -24.68 16.68 28.16
CA ARG A 412 -24.86 15.37 27.53
C ARG A 412 -23.85 15.10 26.44
N VAL A 413 -23.44 16.12 25.65
CA VAL A 413 -22.43 15.98 24.59
C VAL A 413 -21.05 15.78 25.22
N ILE A 414 -20.71 16.54 26.24
CA ILE A 414 -19.40 16.45 26.94
C ILE A 414 -19.25 15.07 27.59
N THR A 415 -20.30 14.48 28.14
CA THR A 415 -20.26 13.14 28.76
C THR A 415 -20.29 12.00 27.73
N ALA A 416 -20.86 12.24 26.55
CA ALA A 416 -20.90 11.25 25.45
C ALA A 416 -19.59 11.18 24.65
N LEU A 417 -18.89 12.31 24.49
CA LEU A 417 -17.69 12.41 23.63
C LEU A 417 -16.62 11.35 23.90
N PRO A 418 -16.23 11.04 25.15
CA PRO A 418 -15.25 10.01 25.43
C PRO A 418 -15.74 8.58 25.09
N THR A 419 -17.03 8.32 25.19
CA THR A 419 -17.61 7.01 24.81
C THR A 419 -17.67 6.89 23.29
N ALA A 420 -18.06 7.96 22.60
CA ALA A 420 -18.04 8.03 21.15
C ALA A 420 -16.62 7.79 20.59
N SER A 421 -15.60 8.42 21.20
CA SER A 421 -14.19 8.19 20.82
C SER A 421 -13.77 6.72 20.99
N ALA A 422 -14.15 6.09 22.11
CA ALA A 422 -13.85 4.67 22.33
C ALA A 422 -14.55 3.76 21.30
N LEU A 423 -15.78 4.05 20.93
CA LEU A 423 -16.51 3.34 19.88
C LEU A 423 -15.85 3.52 18.50
N VAL A 424 -15.39 4.73 18.18
CA VAL A 424 -14.63 4.98 16.93
C VAL A 424 -13.36 4.13 16.90
N ILE A 425 -12.60 4.08 18.01
CA ILE A 425 -11.38 3.27 18.09
C ILE A 425 -11.69 1.78 17.85
N VAL A 426 -12.71 1.25 18.54
CA VAL A 426 -13.12 -0.15 18.35
C VAL A 426 -13.60 -0.39 16.91
N GLY A 427 -14.42 0.50 16.35
CA GLY A 427 -14.92 0.41 14.98
C GLY A 427 -13.78 0.36 13.94
N VAL A 428 -12.79 1.24 14.08
CA VAL A 428 -11.60 1.23 13.21
C VAL A 428 -10.79 -0.07 13.38
N GLY A 429 -10.60 -0.53 14.62
CA GLY A 429 -9.90 -1.79 14.88
C GLY A 429 -10.61 -2.99 14.26
N VAL A 430 -11.92 -3.08 14.38
CA VAL A 430 -12.76 -4.13 13.76
C VAL A 430 -12.65 -4.06 12.24
N MET A 431 -12.75 -2.87 11.65
CA MET A 431 -12.61 -2.67 10.21
C MET A 431 -11.25 -3.16 9.69
N LEU A 432 -10.14 -2.80 10.37
CA LEU A 432 -8.80 -3.26 10.03
C LEU A 432 -8.67 -4.78 10.12
N THR A 433 -9.24 -5.39 11.17
CA THR A 433 -9.23 -6.84 11.37
C THR A 433 -9.99 -7.55 10.24
N PHE A 434 -11.16 -7.06 9.86
CA PHE A 434 -11.93 -7.65 8.74
C PHE A 434 -11.23 -7.50 7.40
N GLN A 435 -10.63 -6.34 7.12
CA GLN A 435 -9.86 -6.13 5.89
C GLN A 435 -8.65 -7.07 5.82
N ALA A 436 -7.92 -7.23 6.93
CA ALA A 436 -6.79 -8.15 7.01
C ALA A 436 -7.21 -9.62 6.86
N ALA A 437 -8.30 -10.03 7.52
CA ALA A 437 -8.85 -11.38 7.39
C ALA A 437 -9.26 -11.70 5.94
N GLY A 438 -9.88 -10.74 5.23
CA GLY A 438 -10.23 -10.90 3.81
C GLY A 438 -9.02 -11.00 2.87
N GLN A 439 -7.84 -10.53 3.30
CA GLN A 439 -6.59 -10.71 2.55
C GLN A 439 -5.89 -12.04 2.83
N LEU A 440 -6.25 -12.72 3.92
CA LEU A 440 -5.69 -13.99 4.34
C LEU A 440 -6.54 -15.20 3.91
N ALA A 441 -7.81 -14.96 3.56
CA ALA A 441 -8.75 -15.96 3.05
C ALA A 441 -8.63 -16.12 1.53
#